data_9a29476e835ee21df20053ff06377443
#
_entry.id   9a29476e835ee21df20053ff06377443
#
_cell.length_a   1.000
_cell.length_b   1.000
_cell.length_c   1.000
_cell.angle_alpha   90.00
_cell.angle_beta   90.00
_cell.angle_gamma   90.00
#
_symmetry.space_group_name_H-M   'P 1'
#
loop_
_entity.id
_entity.type
_entity.pdbx_description
1 polymer ?
#
loop_
_entity_poly.entity_id
_entity_poly.type
_entity_poly.pdbx_seq_one_letter_code
_entity_poly.pdbx_strand_id
1 'polypeptide(L)' 'MFTKDELLVIKDALKIADKEYIKLIDLHKNNRNSLVAYNRKQKKLWMAQNKLNKILDEEQYEK' A
#
# COMPACT_ATOMS: atom_id res chain seq x y z
N MET A 1 -2.41 1.46 19.47
CA MET A 1 -3.44 1.55 18.43
C MET A 1 -3.37 2.91 17.77
N PHE A 2 -3.54 2.98 16.46
CA PHE A 2 -3.43 4.23 15.73
C PHE A 2 -4.69 5.08 15.85
N THR A 3 -4.54 6.39 15.89
CA THR A 3 -5.68 7.30 15.78
C THR A 3 -6.16 7.34 14.32
N LYS A 4 -7.36 7.90 14.11
CA LYS A 4 -7.90 8.07 12.77
C LYS A 4 -6.99 8.93 11.89
N ASP A 5 -6.46 10.01 12.45
CA ASP A 5 -5.54 10.88 11.71
C ASP A 5 -4.27 10.14 11.30
N GLU A 6 -3.74 9.33 12.21
CA GLU A 6 -2.58 8.49 11.90
C GLU A 6 -2.88 7.48 10.79
N LEU A 7 -4.05 6.87 10.83
CA LEU A 7 -4.48 5.93 9.79
C LEU A 7 -4.59 6.60 8.43
N LEU A 8 -5.08 7.83 8.37
CA LEU A 8 -5.17 8.59 7.13
C LEU A 8 -3.79 8.91 6.56
N VAL A 9 -2.84 9.26 7.42
CA VAL A 9 -1.45 9.51 7.01
C VAL A 9 -0.83 8.22 6.45
N ILE A 10 -1.06 7.09 7.11
CA ILE A 10 -0.58 5.79 6.63
C ILE A 10 -1.19 5.47 5.27
N LYS A 11 -2.48 5.74 5.09
CA LYS A 11 -3.16 5.54 3.81
C LYS A 11 -2.51 6.33 2.69
N ASP A 12 -2.19 7.61 2.94
CA ASP A 12 -1.49 8.44 1.96
C ASP A 12 -0.11 7.89 1.65
N ALA A 13 0.63 7.48 2.67
CA ALA A 13 1.97 6.90 2.50
C ALA A 13 1.91 5.63 1.64
N LEU A 14 0.90 4.80 1.84
CA LEU A 14 0.72 3.58 1.03
C LEU A 14 0.42 3.90 -0.43
N LYS A 15 -0.35 4.95 -0.70
CA LYS A 15 -0.62 5.39 -2.07
C LYS A 15 0.66 5.86 -2.76
N ILE A 16 1.48 6.62 -2.05
CA ILE A 16 2.77 7.09 -2.56
C ILE A 16 3.68 5.91 -2.84
N ALA A 17 3.74 4.96 -1.91
CA ALA A 17 4.55 3.75 -2.07
C ALA A 17 4.10 2.94 -3.28
N ASP A 18 2.81 2.82 -3.52
CA ASP A 18 2.27 2.10 -4.68
C ASP A 18 2.77 2.72 -5.99
N LYS A 19 2.71 4.04 -6.10
CA LYS A 19 3.21 4.76 -7.28
C LYS A 19 4.71 4.52 -7.48
N GLU A 20 5.47 4.53 -6.39
CA GLU A 20 6.91 4.28 -6.44
C GLU A 20 7.21 2.85 -6.87
N TYR A 21 6.45 1.86 -6.39
CA TYR A 21 6.62 0.48 -6.82
C TYR A 21 6.33 0.31 -8.31
N ILE A 22 5.32 0.99 -8.84
CA ILE A 22 5.02 0.95 -10.27
C ILE A 22 6.20 1.47 -11.08
N LYS A 23 6.80 2.59 -10.64
CA LYS A 23 8.00 3.15 -11.30
C LYS A 23 9.18 2.20 -11.23
N LEU A 24 9.41 1.60 -10.05
CA LEU A 24 10.52 0.67 -9.86
C LEU A 24 10.36 -0.58 -10.71
N ILE A 25 9.14 -1.10 -10.82
CA ILE A 25 8.85 -2.25 -11.66
C ILE A 25 9.15 -1.92 -13.12
N ASP A 26 8.74 -0.74 -13.60
CA ASP A 26 9.01 -0.31 -14.96
C ASP A 26 10.51 -0.16 -15.21
N LEU A 27 11.23 0.46 -14.27
CA LEU A 27 12.68 0.64 -14.37
C LEU A 27 13.45 -0.67 -14.40
N HIS A 28 12.93 -1.69 -13.72
CA HIS A 28 13.60 -3.00 -13.58
C HIS A 28 12.93 -4.09 -14.41
N LYS A 29 12.15 -3.72 -15.42
CA LYS A 29 11.40 -4.70 -16.22
C LYS A 29 12.28 -5.73 -16.92
N ASN A 30 13.56 -5.41 -17.15
CA ASN A 30 14.51 -6.34 -17.77
C ASN A 30 15.25 -7.20 -16.74
N ASN A 31 15.02 -7.00 -15.44
CA ASN A 31 15.65 -7.76 -14.38
C ASN A 31 14.60 -8.62 -13.69
N ARG A 32 14.57 -9.91 -14.06
CA ARG A 32 13.54 -10.84 -13.57
C ARG A 32 13.53 -10.95 -12.04
N ASN A 33 14.69 -11.01 -11.41
CA ASN A 33 14.78 -11.16 -9.96
C ASN A 33 14.21 -9.93 -9.24
N SER A 34 14.53 -8.74 -9.72
CA SER A 34 13.99 -7.50 -9.16
C SER A 34 12.50 -7.39 -9.38
N LEU A 35 12.00 -7.78 -10.56
CA LEU A 35 10.57 -7.78 -10.85
C LEU A 35 9.79 -8.65 -9.87
N VAL A 36 10.28 -9.87 -9.63
CA VAL A 36 9.62 -10.80 -8.70
C VAL A 36 9.58 -10.19 -7.30
N ALA A 37 10.69 -9.62 -6.84
CA ALA A 37 10.77 -9.02 -5.52
C ALA A 37 9.79 -7.84 -5.38
N TYR A 38 9.76 -6.93 -6.35
CA TYR A 38 8.87 -5.77 -6.30
C TYR A 38 7.40 -6.17 -6.43
N ASN A 39 7.08 -7.14 -7.27
CA ASN A 39 5.72 -7.64 -7.40
C ASN A 39 5.19 -8.23 -6.09
N ARG A 40 6.04 -8.96 -5.37
CA ARG A 40 5.67 -9.51 -4.06
C ARG A 40 5.42 -8.41 -3.04
N LYS A 41 6.28 -7.40 -3.02
CA LYS A 41 6.13 -6.26 -2.11
C LYS A 41 4.86 -5.47 -2.43
N GLN A 42 4.60 -5.24 -3.71
CA GLN A 42 3.40 -4.53 -4.14
C GLN A 42 2.13 -5.28 -3.74
N LYS A 43 2.12 -6.60 -3.88
CA LYS A 43 0.99 -7.42 -3.45
C LYS A 43 0.73 -7.29 -1.96
N LYS A 44 1.78 -7.32 -1.14
CA LYS A 44 1.66 -7.11 0.30
C LYS A 44 1.15 -5.70 0.62
N LEU A 45 1.61 -4.72 -0.14
CA LEU A 45 1.16 -3.34 0.00
C LEU A 45 -0.35 -3.23 -0.25
N TRP A 46 -0.84 -3.85 -1.31
CA TRP A 46 -2.27 -3.84 -1.64
C TRP A 46 -3.10 -4.53 -0.55
N MET A 47 -2.59 -5.61 0.01
CA MET A 47 -3.25 -6.28 1.13
C MET A 47 -3.33 -5.37 2.35
N ALA A 48 -2.26 -4.64 2.64
CA ALA A 48 -2.24 -3.66 3.74
C ALA A 48 -3.22 -2.52 3.48
N GLN A 49 -3.28 -2.02 2.24
CA GLN A 49 -4.24 -0.98 1.86
C GLN A 49 -5.68 -1.44 2.06
N ASN A 50 -5.99 -2.67 1.66
CA ASN A 50 -7.33 -3.21 1.81
C ASN A 50 -7.73 -3.34 3.27
N LYS A 51 -6.82 -3.80 4.13
CA LYS A 51 -7.05 -3.89 5.56
C LYS A 51 -7.29 -2.52 6.18
N LEU A 52 -6.45 -1.56 5.79
CA LEU A 52 -6.56 -0.18 6.30
C LEU A 52 -7.88 0.45 5.89
N ASN A 53 -8.27 0.31 4.63
CA ASN A 53 -9.54 0.83 4.14
C ASN A 53 -10.71 0.22 4.90
N LYS A 54 -10.63 -1.05 5.20
CA LYS A 54 -11.67 -1.74 5.97
C LYS A 54 -11.79 -1.17 7.38
N ILE A 55 -10.66 -0.93 8.03
CA ILE A 55 -10.64 -0.34 9.38
C ILE A 55 -11.25 1.06 9.35
N LEU A 56 -10.89 1.87 8.37
CA LEU A 56 -11.42 3.23 8.23
C LEU A 56 -12.93 3.21 7.96
N ASP A 57 -13.41 2.28 7.15
CA ASP A 57 -14.83 2.13 6.87
C ASP A 57 -15.60 1.73 8.13
N GLU A 58 -15.06 0.81 8.92
CA GLU A 58 -15.68 0.37 10.17
C GLU A 58 -15.81 1.53 11.16
N GLU A 59 -14.79 2.39 11.25
CA GLU A 59 -14.86 3.57 12.12
C GLU A 59 -15.93 4.55 11.67
N GLN A 60 -16.15 4.69 10.37
CA GLN A 60 -17.22 5.55 9.87
C GLN A 60 -18.60 5.04 10.21
N TYR A 61 -18.75 3.73 10.32
CA TYR A 61 -20.04 3.12 10.65
C TYR A 61 -20.40 3.19 12.13
N GLU A 62 -19.42 3.37 12.99
CA GLU A 62 -19.65 3.41 14.43
C GLU A 62 -20.15 4.74 14.94
N LYS A 63 -20.48 5.64 14.07
CA LYS A 63 -21.12 6.88 14.45
C LYS A 63 -22.63 6.69 14.57
#